data_cc4e5ff9c5112647268bcfcd98e93191
#
_entry.id   cc4e5ff9c5112647268bcfcd98e93191
#
_cell.length_a   1.000
_cell.length_b   1.000
_cell.length_c   1.000
_cell.angle_alpha   90.00
_cell.angle_beta   90.00
_cell.angle_gamma   90.00
#
_symmetry.space_group_name_H-M   'P 1'
#
loop_
_entity.id
_entity.type
_entity.pdbx_description
1 polymer ?
#
loop_
_entity_poly.entity_id
_entity_poly.type
_entity_poly.pdbx_seq_one_letter_code
_entity_poly.pdbx_strand_id
1 'polypeptide(L)'
;MRRLVPLAILLPLLVVSAGCSTSKPGEKVVTPTPSTVIGTVPKAQTVTVAAVYRHGDPVAGKVVFTKVGGCGSCHTLADAGTNGKVGPVLDQAKPALSLAVLRLTHGQGAMPNFTGTLTKKQIADVAAYVVKASGGNANG
;
A
#
# COMPACT_ATOMS: atom_id res chain seq x y z
N MET A 1 -60.15 33.98 -0.16
CA MET A 1 -60.38 33.00 -1.24
C MET A 1 -59.49 31.79 -0.99
N ARG A 2 -60.09 30.75 -0.41
CA ARG A 2 -59.40 29.48 -0.06
C ARG A 2 -59.42 28.57 -1.28
N ARG A 3 -58.23 28.24 -1.79
CA ARG A 3 -58.08 27.18 -2.81
C ARG A 3 -57.72 25.87 -2.16
N LEU A 4 -58.67 24.92 -2.14
CA LEU A 4 -58.51 23.54 -1.75
C LEU A 4 -57.70 22.81 -2.82
N VAL A 5 -56.56 22.19 -2.45
CA VAL A 5 -55.77 21.30 -3.28
C VAL A 5 -56.16 19.86 -2.92
N PRO A 6 -56.57 19.02 -3.86
CA PRO A 6 -56.91 17.62 -3.58
C PRO A 6 -55.65 16.81 -3.33
N LEU A 7 -55.67 16.07 -2.22
CA LEU A 7 -54.71 15.10 -1.80
C LEU A 7 -54.79 13.84 -2.69
N ALA A 8 -53.89 13.69 -3.65
CA ALA A 8 -53.77 12.47 -4.43
C ALA A 8 -53.01 11.41 -3.64
N ILE A 9 -53.71 10.38 -3.19
CA ILE A 9 -53.17 9.21 -2.50
C ILE A 9 -52.48 8.34 -3.56
N LEU A 10 -51.15 8.34 -3.56
CA LEU A 10 -50.34 7.45 -4.37
C LEU A 10 -50.09 6.15 -3.60
N LEU A 11 -50.73 5.08 -4.07
CA LEU A 11 -50.60 3.71 -3.57
C LEU A 11 -49.24 3.16 -4.02
N PRO A 12 -48.34 2.67 -3.14
CA PRO A 12 -47.12 2.02 -3.59
C PRO A 12 -47.40 0.61 -4.09
N LEU A 13 -47.10 0.37 -5.35
CA LEU A 13 -47.12 -0.94 -5.98
C LEU A 13 -45.95 -1.77 -5.46
N LEU A 14 -46.22 -2.74 -4.60
CA LEU A 14 -45.26 -3.71 -4.09
C LEU A 14 -44.95 -4.72 -5.21
N VAL A 15 -43.80 -4.54 -5.89
CA VAL A 15 -43.28 -5.53 -6.83
C VAL A 15 -42.51 -6.57 -6.02
N VAL A 16 -43.16 -7.71 -5.76
CA VAL A 16 -42.52 -8.91 -5.21
C VAL A 16 -41.78 -9.58 -6.37
N SER A 17 -40.45 -9.38 -6.47
CA SER A 17 -39.61 -10.15 -7.36
C SER A 17 -39.32 -11.53 -6.74
N ALA A 18 -40.10 -12.52 -7.12
CA ALA A 18 -39.84 -13.93 -6.84
C ALA A 18 -38.58 -14.33 -7.67
N GLY A 19 -37.42 -14.36 -7.02
CA GLY A 19 -36.21 -14.92 -7.58
C GLY A 19 -36.33 -16.43 -7.71
N CYS A 20 -36.63 -16.93 -8.90
CA CYS A 20 -36.56 -18.35 -9.23
C CYS A 20 -35.09 -18.78 -9.26
N SER A 21 -34.63 -19.40 -8.17
CA SER A 21 -33.44 -20.25 -8.21
C SER A 21 -33.81 -21.56 -8.92
N THR A 22 -33.59 -21.61 -10.23
CA THR A 22 -33.64 -22.88 -10.98
C THR A 22 -32.32 -23.62 -10.79
N SER A 23 -32.18 -24.37 -9.71
CA SER A 23 -31.14 -25.39 -9.58
C SER A 23 -31.49 -26.51 -10.57
N LYS A 24 -30.69 -26.68 -11.63
CA LYS A 24 -30.78 -27.83 -12.52
C LYS A 24 -30.45 -29.09 -11.73
N PRO A 25 -31.33 -30.13 -11.69
CA PRO A 25 -30.99 -31.41 -11.07
C PRO A 25 -29.98 -32.11 -11.96
N GLY A 26 -28.76 -32.29 -11.45
CA GLY A 26 -27.71 -33.04 -12.15
C GLY A 26 -26.35 -32.34 -12.26
N GLU A 27 -26.19 -31.10 -11.80
CA GLU A 27 -24.89 -30.48 -11.75
C GLU A 27 -24.12 -31.06 -10.58
N LYS A 28 -23.15 -31.94 -10.87
CA LYS A 28 -22.15 -32.39 -9.90
C LYS A 28 -21.38 -31.14 -9.49
N VAL A 29 -21.67 -30.61 -8.30
CA VAL A 29 -20.79 -29.66 -7.63
C VAL A 29 -19.45 -30.38 -7.41
N VAL A 30 -18.51 -30.17 -8.30
CA VAL A 30 -17.12 -30.56 -8.07
C VAL A 30 -16.59 -29.59 -7.04
N THR A 31 -16.72 -29.96 -5.77
CA THR A 31 -15.99 -29.28 -4.69
C THR A 31 -14.51 -29.48 -5.02
N PRO A 32 -13.74 -28.43 -5.32
CA PRO A 32 -12.30 -28.59 -5.47
C PRO A 32 -11.78 -29.06 -4.11
N THR A 33 -11.39 -30.32 -4.02
CA THR A 33 -10.59 -30.80 -2.90
C THR A 33 -9.35 -29.92 -2.88
N PRO A 34 -9.02 -29.24 -1.76
CA PRO A 34 -7.77 -28.50 -1.70
C PRO A 34 -6.66 -29.52 -1.95
N SER A 35 -6.07 -29.42 -3.15
CA SER A 35 -4.84 -30.14 -3.43
C SER A 35 -3.85 -29.70 -2.37
N THR A 36 -3.38 -30.64 -1.58
CA THR A 36 -2.36 -30.39 -0.57
C THR A 36 -1.17 -29.81 -1.35
N VAL A 37 -1.03 -28.49 -1.30
CA VAL A 37 0.16 -27.82 -1.80
C VAL A 37 1.28 -28.22 -0.85
N ILE A 38 1.95 -29.33 -1.18
CA ILE A 38 3.22 -29.70 -0.56
C ILE A 38 4.27 -28.78 -1.20
N GLY A 39 4.16 -27.49 -0.89
CA GLY A 39 5.19 -26.52 -1.09
C GLY A 39 5.65 -26.14 0.31
N THR A 40 6.89 -26.43 0.65
CA THR A 40 7.57 -25.75 1.75
C THR A 40 7.41 -24.27 1.47
N VAL A 41 6.55 -23.58 2.28
CA VAL A 41 6.51 -22.13 2.28
C VAL A 41 7.96 -21.71 2.53
N PRO A 42 8.63 -21.00 1.61
CA PRO A 42 9.99 -20.55 1.87
C PRO A 42 9.92 -19.77 3.17
N LYS A 43 10.64 -20.28 4.20
CA LYS A 43 10.81 -19.58 5.48
C LYS A 43 11.05 -18.12 5.11
N ALA A 44 10.21 -17.21 5.62
CA ALA A 44 10.26 -15.79 5.28
C ALA A 44 11.73 -15.39 5.23
N GLN A 45 12.23 -15.10 4.03
CA GLN A 45 13.63 -14.76 3.87
C GLN A 45 13.81 -13.47 4.63
N THR A 46 14.52 -13.53 5.75
CA THR A 46 14.94 -12.36 6.49
C THR A 46 15.83 -11.58 5.53
N VAL A 47 15.30 -10.57 4.88
CA VAL A 47 16.07 -9.73 3.96
C VAL A 47 17.09 -8.98 4.83
N THR A 48 18.29 -9.52 4.88
CA THR A 48 19.38 -8.91 5.65
C THR A 48 19.81 -7.64 4.94
N VAL A 49 19.60 -6.50 5.59
CA VAL A 49 20.08 -5.21 5.07
C VAL A 49 21.60 -5.25 5.00
N ALA A 50 22.17 -4.99 3.82
CA ALA A 50 23.61 -4.89 3.66
C ALA A 50 24.20 -3.84 4.64
N ALA A 51 25.36 -4.13 5.21
CA ALA A 51 25.97 -3.28 6.25
C ALA A 51 26.07 -1.80 5.85
N VAL A 52 26.31 -1.53 4.57
CA VAL A 52 26.40 -0.17 4.01
C VAL A 52 25.13 0.66 4.16
N TYR A 53 23.97 0.03 4.35
CA TYR A 53 22.69 0.74 4.48
C TYR A 53 22.15 0.80 5.92
N ARG A 54 22.83 0.20 6.91
CA ARG A 54 22.35 0.11 8.29
C ARG A 54 22.52 1.39 9.11
N HIS A 55 23.47 2.23 8.71
CA HIS A 55 23.90 3.40 9.48
C HIS A 55 23.61 4.70 8.70
N GLY A 56 22.39 4.86 8.22
CA GLY A 56 21.96 6.10 7.57
C GLY A 56 21.71 7.21 8.59
N ASP A 57 22.02 8.46 8.19
CA ASP A 57 21.68 9.66 8.95
C ASP A 57 20.27 10.15 8.56
N PRO A 58 19.28 10.08 9.47
CA PRO A 58 17.93 10.52 9.15
C PRO A 58 17.79 12.03 8.92
N VAL A 59 18.74 12.85 9.42
CA VAL A 59 18.71 14.30 9.18
C VAL A 59 19.12 14.59 7.73
N ALA A 60 20.21 13.99 7.27
CA ALA A 60 20.61 14.04 5.86
C ALA A 60 19.56 13.39 4.97
N GLY A 61 18.92 12.29 5.43
CA GLY A 61 17.87 11.59 4.73
C GLY A 61 16.62 12.44 4.46
N LYS A 62 16.24 13.34 5.37
CA LYS A 62 15.17 14.31 5.14
C LYS A 62 15.47 15.22 3.96
N VAL A 63 16.71 15.67 3.82
CA VAL A 63 17.15 16.49 2.68
C VAL A 63 17.09 15.67 1.38
N VAL A 64 17.54 14.42 1.41
CA VAL A 64 17.43 13.53 0.25
C VAL A 64 15.96 13.33 -0.14
N PHE A 65 15.07 13.06 0.82
CA PHE A 65 13.65 12.84 0.58
C PHE A 65 12.97 14.06 -0.05
N THR A 66 13.23 15.26 0.47
CA THR A 66 12.52 16.49 0.09
C THR A 66 13.14 17.22 -1.09
N LYS A 67 14.46 17.11 -1.30
CA LYS A 67 15.19 17.93 -2.26
C LYS A 67 15.87 17.13 -3.38
N VAL A 68 16.56 16.04 -3.04
CA VAL A 68 17.43 15.34 -4.00
C VAL A 68 16.68 14.22 -4.72
N GLY A 69 15.98 13.37 -3.97
CA GLY A 69 15.30 12.20 -4.51
C GLY A 69 13.89 12.44 -5.01
N GLY A 70 13.30 13.63 -4.73
CA GLY A 70 11.94 13.95 -5.15
C GLY A 70 10.86 13.01 -4.62
N CYS A 71 11.12 12.28 -3.51
CA CYS A 71 10.25 11.23 -3.00
C CYS A 71 8.85 11.74 -2.62
N GLY A 72 8.77 12.98 -2.15
CA GLY A 72 7.52 13.63 -1.75
C GLY A 72 6.55 13.91 -2.89
N SER A 73 7.00 13.85 -4.16
CA SER A 73 6.09 13.97 -5.31
C SER A 73 5.16 12.76 -5.45
N CYS A 74 5.61 11.60 -4.98
CA CYS A 74 4.86 10.34 -5.06
C CYS A 74 4.33 9.88 -3.71
N HIS A 75 5.04 10.16 -2.60
CA HIS A 75 4.69 9.68 -1.27
C HIS A 75 4.14 10.77 -0.36
N THR A 76 3.16 10.40 0.45
CA THR A 76 2.73 11.17 1.61
C THR A 76 3.57 10.78 2.81
N LEU A 77 4.16 11.78 3.50
CA LEU A 77 4.86 11.63 4.77
C LEU A 77 4.68 12.92 5.57
N ALA A 78 4.03 12.83 6.73
CA ALA A 78 3.65 13.98 7.54
C ALA A 78 4.87 14.80 8.00
N ASP A 79 5.93 14.15 8.48
CA ASP A 79 7.18 14.81 8.90
C ASP A 79 7.85 15.62 7.78
N ALA A 80 7.72 15.17 6.52
CA ALA A 80 8.23 15.86 5.36
C ALA A 80 7.28 16.95 4.82
N GLY A 81 6.05 17.03 5.31
CA GLY A 81 5.01 17.93 4.80
C GLY A 81 4.57 17.59 3.36
N THR A 82 4.67 16.32 2.95
CA THR A 82 4.36 15.90 1.57
C THR A 82 3.03 15.16 1.48
N ASN A 83 2.40 15.23 0.30
CA ASN A 83 1.06 14.67 0.05
C ASN A 83 0.94 13.94 -1.31
N GLY A 84 2.03 13.38 -1.80
CA GLY A 84 2.05 12.58 -3.04
C GLY A 84 1.10 11.38 -2.95
N LYS A 85 0.41 11.07 -4.08
CA LYS A 85 -0.67 10.06 -4.10
C LYS A 85 -0.36 8.88 -5.02
N VAL A 86 0.83 8.81 -5.60
CA VAL A 86 1.23 7.73 -6.52
C VAL A 86 1.73 6.52 -5.73
N GLY A 87 2.52 6.76 -4.69
CA GLY A 87 3.02 5.74 -3.79
C GLY A 87 2.19 5.64 -2.49
N PRO A 88 2.49 4.65 -1.64
CA PRO A 88 1.81 4.50 -0.36
C PRO A 88 2.05 5.69 0.57
N VAL A 89 1.07 5.94 1.47
CA VAL A 89 1.21 6.84 2.61
C VAL A 89 2.18 6.21 3.60
N LEU A 90 3.36 6.79 3.76
CA LEU A 90 4.45 6.18 4.53
C LEU A 90 4.15 6.13 6.03
N ASP A 91 3.40 7.11 6.56
CA ASP A 91 2.92 7.11 7.94
C ASP A 91 2.03 5.91 8.28
N GLN A 92 1.33 5.37 7.28
CA GLN A 92 0.49 4.19 7.42
C GLN A 92 1.27 2.91 7.13
N ALA A 93 2.11 2.93 6.09
CA ALA A 93 2.88 1.78 5.64
C ALA A 93 3.96 1.36 6.65
N LYS A 94 4.55 2.31 7.38
CA LYS A 94 5.58 2.10 8.40
C LYS A 94 6.62 1.07 8.00
N PRO A 95 7.33 1.27 6.89
CA PRO A 95 8.20 0.25 6.32
C PRO A 95 9.34 -0.10 7.27
N ALA A 96 9.73 -1.39 7.26
CA ALA A 96 10.99 -1.80 7.86
C ALA A 96 12.17 -1.28 7.03
N LEU A 97 13.36 -1.15 7.64
CA LEU A 97 14.57 -0.67 6.98
C LEU A 97 14.93 -1.52 5.75
N SER A 98 14.82 -2.84 5.87
CA SER A 98 15.07 -3.78 4.78
C SER A 98 14.15 -3.51 3.58
N LEU A 99 12.86 -3.27 3.84
CA LEU A 99 11.90 -2.97 2.78
C LEU A 99 12.18 -1.60 2.14
N ALA A 100 12.48 -0.58 2.93
CA ALA A 100 12.82 0.73 2.42
C ALA A 100 14.05 0.68 1.51
N VAL A 101 15.13 0.02 1.94
CA VAL A 101 16.35 -0.18 1.15
C VAL A 101 16.05 -1.00 -0.11
N LEU A 102 15.28 -2.08 -0.01
CA LEU A 102 14.89 -2.91 -1.16
C LEU A 102 14.16 -2.06 -2.22
N ARG A 103 13.20 -1.23 -1.81
CA ARG A 103 12.43 -0.37 -2.73
C ARG A 103 13.31 0.70 -3.39
N LEU A 104 14.22 1.30 -2.63
CA LEU A 104 15.15 2.30 -3.16
C LEU A 104 16.15 1.70 -4.14
N THR A 105 16.60 0.46 -3.91
CA THR A 105 17.62 -0.18 -4.74
C THR A 105 17.08 -0.93 -5.95
N HIS A 106 15.84 -1.40 -5.92
CA HIS A 106 15.24 -2.18 -7.02
C HIS A 106 14.02 -1.51 -7.65
N GLY A 107 13.40 -0.54 -6.97
CA GLY A 107 12.12 0.02 -7.40
C GLY A 107 10.95 -0.93 -7.17
N GLN A 108 9.76 -0.49 -7.53
CA GLN A 108 8.56 -1.33 -7.67
C GLN A 108 7.44 -0.56 -8.36
N GLY A 109 6.89 -1.11 -9.42
CA GLY A 109 5.81 -0.47 -10.18
C GLY A 109 6.25 0.91 -10.68
N ALA A 110 5.56 1.98 -10.26
CA ALA A 110 5.90 3.35 -10.63
C ALA A 110 7.13 3.90 -9.86
N MET A 111 7.55 3.25 -8.78
CA MET A 111 8.73 3.69 -8.02
C MET A 111 10.01 3.27 -8.74
N PRO A 112 10.87 4.20 -9.15
CA PRO A 112 12.10 3.87 -9.87
C PRO A 112 13.16 3.25 -8.96
N ASN A 113 14.16 2.63 -9.59
CA ASN A 113 15.42 2.26 -8.96
C ASN A 113 16.31 3.50 -8.81
N PHE A 114 16.81 3.76 -7.61
CA PHE A 114 17.61 4.95 -7.30
C PHE A 114 19.12 4.69 -7.28
N THR A 115 19.61 3.47 -7.53
CA THR A 115 21.05 3.15 -7.45
C THR A 115 21.90 3.89 -8.49
N GLY A 116 21.28 4.38 -9.58
CA GLY A 116 21.94 5.20 -10.59
C GLY A 116 21.90 6.71 -10.32
N THR A 117 21.01 7.16 -9.40
CA THR A 117 20.78 8.59 -9.13
C THR A 117 21.19 9.02 -7.74
N LEU A 118 21.15 8.11 -6.77
CA LEU A 118 21.55 8.34 -5.39
C LEU A 118 22.78 7.50 -5.05
N THR A 119 23.68 8.08 -4.28
CA THR A 119 24.81 7.32 -3.70
C THR A 119 24.30 6.31 -2.67
N LYS A 120 25.10 5.27 -2.39
CA LYS A 120 24.77 4.28 -1.34
C LYS A 120 24.50 4.94 0.01
N LYS A 121 25.26 6.00 0.33
CA LYS A 121 25.03 6.77 1.56
C LYS A 121 23.70 7.49 1.54
N GLN A 122 23.33 8.14 0.46
CA GLN A 122 22.02 8.82 0.33
C GLN A 122 20.85 7.83 0.40
N ILE A 123 21.02 6.63 -0.16
CA ILE A 123 20.03 5.56 -0.03
C ILE A 123 19.88 5.13 1.44
N ALA A 124 21.01 4.96 2.15
CA ALA A 124 20.99 4.64 3.59
C ALA A 124 20.31 5.74 4.39
N ASP A 125 20.66 6.99 4.13
CA ASP A 125 20.17 8.16 4.84
C ASP A 125 18.65 8.33 4.65
N VAL A 126 18.16 8.26 3.40
CA VAL A 126 16.73 8.41 3.13
C VAL A 126 15.92 7.23 3.65
N ALA A 127 16.46 6.00 3.62
CA ALA A 127 15.80 4.84 4.23
C ALA A 127 15.66 5.01 5.75
N ALA A 128 16.74 5.43 6.42
CA ALA A 128 16.73 5.70 7.87
C ALA A 128 15.74 6.82 8.23
N TYR A 129 15.68 7.89 7.42
CA TYR A 129 14.71 8.95 7.60
C TYR A 129 13.27 8.47 7.49
N VAL A 130 12.94 7.77 6.40
CA VAL A 130 11.59 7.25 6.18
C VAL A 130 11.14 6.35 7.34
N VAL A 131 12.00 5.42 7.74
CA VAL A 131 11.70 4.50 8.86
C VAL A 131 11.47 5.26 10.16
N LYS A 132 12.35 6.22 10.49
CA LYS A 132 12.22 7.02 11.71
C LYS A 132 10.96 7.89 11.67
N ALA A 133 10.73 8.62 10.59
CA ALA A 133 9.63 9.56 10.44
C ALA A 133 8.26 8.90 10.43
N SER A 134 8.15 7.71 9.82
CA SER A 134 6.90 6.95 9.76
C SER A 134 6.65 6.05 10.97
N GLY A 135 7.61 5.88 11.86
CA GLY A 135 7.54 4.92 12.98
C GLY A 135 7.66 3.46 12.52
N GLY A 136 8.44 3.21 11.47
CA GLY A 136 8.77 1.88 10.99
C GLY A 136 9.82 1.15 11.85
N ASN A 137 10.18 -0.07 11.43
CA ASN A 137 11.15 -0.90 12.15
C ASN A 137 12.58 -0.69 11.62
N ALA A 138 13.46 -0.12 12.43
CA ALA A 138 14.85 0.13 12.07
C ALA A 138 15.73 -1.15 12.07
N ASN A 139 15.28 -2.22 12.74
CA ASN A 139 16.02 -3.47 12.89
C ASN A 139 15.55 -4.58 11.92
N GLY A 140 14.61 -4.27 11.05
CA GLY A 140 13.97 -5.21 10.14
C GLY A 140 14.57 -5.21 8.74
#